data_45730f3d2913dcc5e96177021f5d7ba1
#
_entry.id   45730f3d2913dcc5e96177021f5d7ba1
#
_cell.length_a   1.000
_cell.length_b   1.000
_cell.length_c   1.000
_cell.angle_alpha   90.00
_cell.angle_beta   90.00
_cell.angle_gamma   90.00
#
_symmetry.space_group_name_H-M   'P 1'
#
loop_
_entity.id
_entity.type
_entity.pdbx_description
1 polymer ?
#
loop_
_entity_poly.entity_id
_entity_poly.type
_entity_poly.pdbx_seq_one_letter_code
_entity_poly.pdbx_strand_id
1 'polypeptide(L)'
;MKKLFLSLFSVVSLTVFAQDNNVIADPNATVRSLNGSFKAISVSSGIDLYLTQGNEESIAVSASDEKHMARFKTQIEDGTLKIYYDNKGVTWTSGENRKLKAYVSFKTLEKLQGSAGSEVTVKGSITAENLEMKFSSGSGFGGQVDANQLTVEQNSGSDINISGKAEKITIEVSSGASFKGYDLIVNYCDAKASSGASVNITINKELSAKANSGGGIRYKGSALIRDININSGGLVKKS
;
A
#
# COMPACT_ATOMS: atom_id res chain seq x y z
N MET A 1 10.02 67.05 -38.43
CA MET A 1 9.24 66.58 -37.28
C MET A 1 9.29 65.04 -37.27
N LYS A 2 10.26 64.48 -36.52
CA LYS A 2 10.42 63.00 -36.39
C LYS A 2 9.61 62.55 -35.17
N LYS A 3 8.57 61.75 -35.37
CA LYS A 3 7.82 61.11 -34.27
C LYS A 3 8.55 59.86 -33.79
N LEU A 4 8.99 59.92 -32.55
CA LEU A 4 9.61 58.77 -31.83
C LEU A 4 8.50 57.89 -31.29
N PHE A 5 8.37 56.64 -31.80
CA PHE A 5 7.49 55.62 -31.23
C PHE A 5 8.24 54.88 -30.13
N LEU A 6 7.84 55.09 -28.88
CA LEU A 6 8.34 54.38 -27.71
C LEU A 6 7.50 53.11 -27.58
N SER A 7 8.07 51.96 -27.96
CA SER A 7 7.42 50.66 -27.74
C SER A 7 7.67 50.20 -26.29
N LEU A 8 6.61 50.15 -25.52
CA LEU A 8 6.58 49.63 -24.17
C LEU A 8 6.66 48.08 -24.23
N PHE A 9 7.82 47.52 -23.96
CA PHE A 9 7.97 46.07 -23.78
C PHE A 9 7.49 45.70 -22.37
N SER A 10 6.28 45.14 -22.26
CA SER A 10 5.83 44.57 -21.01
C SER A 10 6.49 43.20 -20.80
N VAL A 11 7.42 43.16 -19.84
CA VAL A 11 8.01 41.92 -19.35
C VAL A 11 6.94 41.19 -18.53
N VAL A 12 6.32 40.18 -19.12
CA VAL A 12 5.51 39.21 -18.38
C VAL A 12 6.48 38.30 -17.63
N SER A 13 6.63 38.56 -16.32
CA SER A 13 7.35 37.66 -15.42
C SER A 13 6.49 36.39 -15.27
N LEU A 14 6.87 35.32 -15.97
CA LEU A 14 6.41 33.98 -15.70
C LEU A 14 6.94 33.58 -14.31
N THR A 15 6.09 33.66 -13.31
CA THR A 15 6.32 32.97 -12.04
C THR A 15 6.23 31.47 -12.31
N VAL A 16 7.38 30.83 -12.43
CA VAL A 16 7.49 29.37 -12.39
C VAL A 16 7.13 28.95 -10.97
N PHE A 17 5.89 28.49 -10.79
CA PHE A 17 5.54 27.71 -9.61
C PHE A 17 6.38 26.45 -9.70
N ALA A 18 7.27 26.24 -8.73
CA ALA A 18 7.93 24.97 -8.51
C ALA A 18 6.83 23.95 -8.21
N GLN A 19 6.43 23.20 -9.23
CA GLN A 19 5.67 21.96 -9.04
C GLN A 19 6.60 21.00 -8.33
N ASP A 20 6.22 20.56 -7.14
CA ASP A 20 6.76 19.34 -6.53
C ASP A 20 6.61 18.22 -7.57
N ASN A 21 7.75 17.88 -8.19
CA ASN A 21 7.81 16.87 -9.23
C ASN A 21 7.58 15.50 -8.62
N ASN A 22 6.33 15.09 -8.46
CA ASN A 22 5.96 13.69 -8.45
C ASN A 22 6.21 13.13 -9.86
N VAL A 23 7.49 12.93 -10.19
CA VAL A 23 7.89 12.40 -11.49
C VAL A 23 7.41 10.95 -11.57
N ILE A 24 6.25 10.78 -12.21
CA ILE A 24 5.83 9.46 -12.68
C ILE A 24 6.83 9.08 -13.75
N ALA A 25 7.76 8.17 -13.39
CA ALA A 25 8.82 7.72 -14.28
C ALA A 25 8.34 6.77 -15.39
N ASP A 26 7.04 6.76 -15.69
CA ASP A 26 6.42 5.97 -16.74
C ASP A 26 5.89 6.91 -17.84
N PRO A 27 6.56 7.00 -19.00
CA PRO A 27 6.14 7.89 -20.09
C PRO A 27 4.78 7.52 -20.70
N ASN A 28 4.30 6.29 -20.46
CA ASN A 28 3.01 5.82 -20.95
C ASN A 28 1.87 6.03 -19.94
N ALA A 29 2.15 6.61 -18.78
CA ALA A 29 1.11 6.83 -17.78
C ALA A 29 0.17 7.97 -18.17
N THR A 30 -1.13 7.70 -18.12
CA THR A 30 -2.20 8.66 -18.38
C THR A 30 -2.82 9.11 -17.05
N VAL A 31 -2.83 10.42 -16.81
CA VAL A 31 -3.47 11.01 -15.64
C VAL A 31 -4.99 10.83 -15.73
N ARG A 32 -5.62 10.48 -14.60
CA ARG A 32 -7.06 10.34 -14.46
C ARG A 32 -7.62 11.41 -13.53
N SER A 33 -8.77 11.96 -13.88
CA SER A 33 -9.48 12.89 -13.00
C SER A 33 -10.04 12.15 -11.78
N LEU A 34 -9.89 12.75 -10.60
CA LEU A 34 -10.48 12.28 -9.35
C LEU A 34 -11.76 13.10 -9.08
N ASN A 35 -12.87 12.40 -8.86
CA ASN A 35 -14.15 13.02 -8.51
C ASN A 35 -14.39 12.92 -6.99
N GLY A 36 -13.64 13.70 -6.21
CA GLY A 36 -13.65 13.69 -4.75
C GLY A 36 -12.28 13.40 -4.14
N SER A 37 -12.22 13.40 -2.81
CA SER A 37 -11.04 13.00 -2.04
C SER A 37 -11.23 11.62 -1.42
N PHE A 38 -10.11 11.00 -1.03
CA PHE A 38 -10.13 9.66 -0.46
C PHE A 38 -9.14 9.55 0.71
N LYS A 39 -9.46 8.67 1.65
CA LYS A 39 -8.57 8.25 2.73
C LYS A 39 -8.35 6.73 2.76
N ALA A 40 -9.00 6.03 1.85
CA ALA A 40 -8.85 4.60 1.66
C ALA A 40 -8.50 4.29 0.20
N ILE A 41 -7.66 3.26 0.00
CA ILE A 41 -7.29 2.75 -1.32
C ILE A 41 -7.55 1.25 -1.36
N SER A 42 -8.20 0.80 -2.43
CA SER A 42 -8.41 -0.63 -2.72
C SER A 42 -7.91 -0.95 -4.11
N VAL A 43 -6.96 -1.88 -4.21
CA VAL A 43 -6.40 -2.33 -5.49
C VAL A 43 -6.61 -3.82 -5.68
N SER A 44 -6.91 -4.24 -6.92
CA SER A 44 -7.11 -5.65 -7.25
C SER A 44 -6.79 -5.95 -8.72
N SER A 45 -6.92 -7.22 -9.10
CA SER A 45 -6.84 -7.68 -10.50
C SER A 45 -5.43 -7.63 -11.10
N GLY A 46 -4.39 -7.96 -10.31
CA GLY A 46 -3.00 -8.03 -10.78
C GLY A 46 -2.42 -6.67 -11.17
N ILE A 47 -2.84 -5.60 -10.50
CA ILE A 47 -2.33 -4.24 -10.73
C ILE A 47 -1.14 -3.97 -9.82
N ASP A 48 -0.05 -3.45 -10.40
CA ASP A 48 1.08 -2.90 -9.66
C ASP A 48 0.75 -1.45 -9.25
N LEU A 49 0.56 -1.21 -7.96
CA LEU A 49 0.24 0.09 -7.40
C LEU A 49 1.48 0.73 -6.74
N TYR A 50 1.84 1.91 -7.20
CA TYR A 50 2.91 2.72 -6.63
C TYR A 50 2.30 3.88 -5.85
N LEU A 51 2.60 3.93 -4.54
CA LEU A 51 2.07 4.93 -3.61
C LEU A 51 3.13 5.93 -3.22
N THR A 52 2.77 7.20 -3.17
CA THR A 52 3.61 8.28 -2.63
C THR A 52 2.75 9.18 -1.76
N GLN A 53 3.16 9.43 -0.52
CA GLN A 53 2.50 10.43 0.32
C GLN A 53 3.00 11.82 -0.04
N GLY A 54 2.08 12.75 -0.25
CA GLY A 54 2.39 14.13 -0.65
C GLY A 54 1.30 15.12 -0.25
N ASN A 55 1.39 16.32 -0.79
CA ASN A 55 0.45 17.42 -0.47
C ASN A 55 -0.78 17.44 -1.38
N GLU A 56 -0.80 16.61 -2.42
CA GLU A 56 -1.89 16.56 -3.40
C GLU A 56 -2.33 15.12 -3.67
N GLU A 57 -3.61 14.96 -4.00
CA GLU A 57 -4.17 13.68 -4.43
C GLU A 57 -4.15 13.62 -5.96
N SER A 58 -3.55 12.59 -6.51
CA SER A 58 -3.52 12.35 -7.95
C SER A 58 -3.45 10.88 -8.28
N ILE A 59 -3.88 10.52 -9.48
CA ILE A 59 -3.73 9.17 -10.02
C ILE A 59 -3.35 9.21 -11.50
N ALA A 60 -2.39 8.39 -11.87
CA ALA A 60 -2.10 8.06 -13.26
C ALA A 60 -2.03 6.55 -13.43
N VAL A 61 -2.36 6.06 -14.59
CA VAL A 61 -2.38 4.64 -14.91
C VAL A 61 -1.70 4.35 -16.23
N SER A 62 -1.07 3.18 -16.33
CA SER A 62 -0.52 2.69 -17.59
C SER A 62 -0.84 1.20 -17.79
N ALA A 63 -0.84 0.77 -19.03
CA ALA A 63 -1.02 -0.61 -19.44
C ALA A 63 -0.09 -0.95 -20.61
N SER A 64 0.13 -2.24 -20.88
CA SER A 64 0.96 -2.69 -22.00
C SER A 64 0.36 -2.34 -23.36
N ASP A 65 -0.95 -2.12 -23.44
CA ASP A 65 -1.69 -1.85 -24.68
C ASP A 65 -2.90 -0.96 -24.36
N GLU A 66 -3.22 -0.03 -25.25
CA GLU A 66 -4.34 0.92 -25.11
C GLU A 66 -5.70 0.22 -24.96
N LYS A 67 -5.88 -0.94 -25.60
CA LYS A 67 -7.11 -1.76 -25.46
C LYS A 67 -7.46 -2.10 -24.01
N HIS A 68 -6.46 -2.13 -23.10
CA HIS A 68 -6.68 -2.41 -21.69
C HIS A 68 -7.13 -1.18 -20.90
N MET A 69 -6.86 0.04 -21.39
CA MET A 69 -7.13 1.27 -20.68
C MET A 69 -8.64 1.52 -20.48
N ALA A 70 -9.50 1.08 -21.40
CA ALA A 70 -10.96 1.20 -21.26
C ALA A 70 -11.54 0.38 -20.10
N ARG A 71 -10.89 -0.75 -19.77
CA ARG A 71 -11.26 -1.68 -18.68
C ARG A 71 -10.51 -1.44 -17.38
N PHE A 72 -9.46 -0.64 -17.39
CA PHE A 72 -8.73 -0.21 -16.21
C PHE A 72 -9.54 0.89 -15.52
N LYS A 73 -10.18 0.55 -14.42
CA LYS A 73 -11.10 1.43 -13.70
C LYS A 73 -10.44 2.06 -12.49
N THR A 74 -10.70 3.35 -12.32
CA THR A 74 -10.29 4.15 -11.17
C THR A 74 -11.49 5.01 -10.77
N GLN A 75 -12.02 4.79 -9.58
CA GLN A 75 -13.23 5.51 -9.12
C GLN A 75 -13.19 5.70 -7.60
N ILE A 76 -13.74 6.82 -7.12
CA ILE A 76 -13.90 7.06 -5.69
C ILE A 76 -15.35 6.73 -5.32
N GLU A 77 -15.49 5.79 -4.37
CA GLU A 77 -16.77 5.42 -3.77
C GLU A 77 -16.60 5.40 -2.24
N ASP A 78 -17.46 6.11 -1.54
CA ASP A 78 -17.45 6.20 -0.06
C ASP A 78 -16.09 6.53 0.52
N GLY A 79 -15.38 7.51 -0.08
CA GLY A 79 -14.04 7.92 0.36
C GLY A 79 -12.93 6.89 0.08
N THR A 80 -13.22 5.85 -0.71
CA THR A 80 -12.28 4.82 -1.14
C THR A 80 -11.94 4.96 -2.61
N LEU A 81 -10.66 5.15 -2.95
CA LEU A 81 -10.16 5.04 -4.31
C LEU A 81 -10.06 3.56 -4.69
N LYS A 82 -10.97 3.10 -5.54
CA LYS A 82 -11.00 1.75 -6.09
C LYS A 82 -10.25 1.68 -7.41
N ILE A 83 -9.29 0.78 -7.51
CA ILE A 83 -8.42 0.58 -8.66
C ILE A 83 -8.50 -0.89 -9.07
N TYR A 84 -9.11 -1.16 -10.21
CA TYR A 84 -9.35 -2.54 -10.64
C TYR A 84 -9.46 -2.67 -12.17
N TYR A 85 -9.35 -3.89 -12.66
CA TYR A 85 -9.62 -4.20 -14.06
C TYR A 85 -10.98 -4.86 -14.20
N ASP A 86 -11.86 -4.31 -15.04
CA ASP A 86 -13.19 -4.86 -15.30
C ASP A 86 -13.08 -6.09 -16.22
N ASN A 87 -13.22 -7.26 -15.63
CA ASN A 87 -13.16 -8.56 -16.32
C ASN A 87 -14.52 -9.03 -16.84
N LYS A 88 -15.59 -8.24 -16.73
CA LYS A 88 -16.92 -8.68 -17.20
C LYS A 88 -16.91 -9.03 -18.69
N GLY A 89 -17.35 -10.24 -19.02
CA GLY A 89 -17.42 -10.73 -20.41
C GLY A 89 -16.07 -10.99 -21.07
N VAL A 90 -14.98 -11.09 -20.30
CA VAL A 90 -13.66 -11.48 -20.83
C VAL A 90 -13.46 -12.96 -20.61
N THR A 91 -13.26 -13.71 -21.70
CA THR A 91 -12.71 -15.06 -21.60
C THR A 91 -11.23 -14.94 -21.27
N TRP A 92 -10.80 -15.57 -20.18
CA TRP A 92 -9.38 -15.61 -19.83
C TRP A 92 -8.60 -16.35 -20.90
N THR A 93 -7.83 -15.63 -21.68
CA THR A 93 -6.76 -16.24 -22.49
C THR A 93 -5.50 -16.29 -21.64
N SER A 94 -5.05 -17.48 -21.30
CA SER A 94 -3.79 -17.70 -20.60
C SER A 94 -2.64 -17.05 -21.38
N GLY A 95 -1.88 -16.15 -20.73
CA GLY A 95 -0.70 -15.52 -21.33
C GLY A 95 -0.81 -14.05 -21.69
N GLU A 96 -1.95 -13.40 -21.53
CA GLU A 96 -2.06 -11.96 -21.78
C GLU A 96 -1.42 -11.14 -20.65
N ASN A 97 -0.20 -10.65 -20.88
CA ASN A 97 0.50 -9.78 -19.92
C ASN A 97 0.05 -8.33 -20.11
N ARG A 98 -0.88 -7.89 -19.28
CA ARG A 98 -1.50 -6.55 -19.36
C ARG A 98 -0.61 -5.44 -18.80
N LYS A 99 0.38 -5.77 -17.94
CA LYS A 99 1.29 -4.84 -17.24
C LYS A 99 0.55 -3.61 -16.70
N LEU A 100 -0.51 -3.84 -15.95
CA LEU A 100 -1.34 -2.78 -15.40
C LEU A 100 -0.62 -2.10 -14.23
N LYS A 101 -0.38 -0.79 -14.33
CA LYS A 101 0.27 -0.01 -13.28
C LYS A 101 -0.57 1.20 -12.91
N ALA A 102 -0.63 1.50 -11.62
CA ALA A 102 -1.25 2.71 -11.09
C ALA A 102 -0.24 3.47 -10.22
N TYR A 103 -0.21 4.77 -10.36
CA TYR A 103 0.63 5.69 -9.59
C TYR A 103 -0.28 6.63 -8.85
N VAL A 104 -0.28 6.57 -7.52
CA VAL A 104 -1.18 7.35 -6.68
C VAL A 104 -0.38 8.20 -5.71
N SER A 105 -0.63 9.52 -5.74
CA SER A 105 -0.26 10.43 -4.68
C SER A 105 -1.46 10.63 -3.74
N PHE A 106 -1.23 10.60 -2.44
CA PHE A 106 -2.27 10.77 -1.42
C PHE A 106 -1.78 11.68 -0.29
N LYS A 107 -2.71 12.36 0.39
CA LYS A 107 -2.41 13.21 1.56
C LYS A 107 -2.43 12.42 2.85
N THR A 108 -3.55 11.77 3.09
CA THR A 108 -3.82 10.97 4.30
C THR A 108 -4.32 9.60 3.88
N LEU A 109 -3.83 8.55 4.53
CA LEU A 109 -4.28 7.20 4.30
C LEU A 109 -4.66 6.54 5.63
N GLU A 110 -5.92 6.11 5.74
CA GLU A 110 -6.46 5.41 6.90
C GLU A 110 -6.64 3.91 6.62
N LYS A 111 -6.80 3.55 5.33
CA LYS A 111 -7.02 2.16 4.92
C LYS A 111 -6.37 1.83 3.58
N LEU A 112 -5.70 0.68 3.51
CA LEU A 112 -5.07 0.15 2.30
C LEU A 112 -5.47 -1.31 2.10
N GLN A 113 -6.01 -1.63 0.93
CA GLN A 113 -6.45 -2.99 0.62
C GLN A 113 -5.83 -3.47 -0.70
N GLY A 114 -5.24 -4.67 -0.68
CA GLY A 114 -4.72 -5.36 -1.85
C GLY A 114 -5.35 -6.74 -2.00
N SER A 115 -5.74 -7.12 -3.20
CA SER A 115 -6.30 -8.45 -3.47
C SER A 115 -6.05 -8.93 -4.90
N ALA A 116 -6.36 -10.21 -5.15
CA ALA A 116 -6.34 -10.80 -6.49
C ALA A 116 -5.02 -10.54 -7.25
N GLY A 117 -3.87 -10.85 -6.60
CA GLY A 117 -2.55 -10.79 -7.21
C GLY A 117 -2.01 -9.38 -7.44
N SER A 118 -2.60 -8.33 -6.84
CA SER A 118 -2.06 -6.97 -6.92
C SER A 118 -0.82 -6.80 -6.06
N GLU A 119 0.10 -5.95 -6.48
CA GLU A 119 1.32 -5.59 -5.74
C GLU A 119 1.31 -4.11 -5.39
N VAL A 120 1.56 -3.78 -4.13
CA VAL A 120 1.62 -2.39 -3.66
C VAL A 120 3.05 -2.06 -3.24
N THR A 121 3.62 -1.03 -3.84
CA THR A 121 4.94 -0.51 -3.49
C THR A 121 4.85 0.93 -3.03
N VAL A 122 5.40 1.24 -1.86
CA VAL A 122 5.46 2.60 -1.33
C VAL A 122 6.79 3.25 -1.70
N LYS A 123 6.74 4.44 -2.28
CA LYS A 123 7.90 5.30 -2.48
C LYS A 123 7.99 6.28 -1.31
N GLY A 124 9.06 6.18 -0.52
CA GLY A 124 9.20 6.89 0.75
C GLY A 124 8.51 6.14 1.89
N SER A 125 7.77 6.83 2.73
CA SER A 125 7.08 6.28 3.90
C SER A 125 5.61 6.68 3.92
N ILE A 126 4.73 5.80 4.43
CA ILE A 126 3.36 6.17 4.83
C ILE A 126 3.41 6.63 6.28
N THR A 127 3.04 7.88 6.54
CA THR A 127 2.87 8.40 7.89
C THR A 127 1.38 8.54 8.20
N ALA A 128 0.92 7.89 9.28
CA ALA A 128 -0.49 7.88 9.66
C ALA A 128 -0.68 7.80 11.18
N GLU A 129 -1.76 8.39 11.70
CA GLU A 129 -2.17 8.16 13.10
C GLU A 129 -2.70 6.73 13.25
N ASN A 130 -3.63 6.34 12.38
CA ASN A 130 -4.19 5.00 12.32
C ASN A 130 -4.17 4.50 10.89
N LEU A 131 -3.62 3.31 10.66
CA LEU A 131 -3.61 2.66 9.35
C LEU A 131 -4.12 1.22 9.46
N GLU A 132 -5.14 0.91 8.68
CA GLU A 132 -5.64 -0.45 8.47
C GLU A 132 -5.13 -1.00 7.13
N MET A 133 -4.48 -2.16 7.15
CA MET A 133 -3.97 -2.84 5.97
C MET A 133 -4.64 -4.21 5.83
N LYS A 134 -5.27 -4.48 4.67
CA LYS A 134 -5.89 -5.78 4.36
C LYS A 134 -5.36 -6.33 3.06
N PHE A 135 -4.72 -7.50 3.12
CA PHE A 135 -4.14 -8.15 1.95
C PHE A 135 -4.58 -9.59 1.84
N SER A 136 -4.98 -9.99 0.63
CA SER A 136 -5.52 -11.33 0.40
C SER A 136 -5.27 -11.83 -1.02
N SER A 137 -5.52 -13.14 -1.23
CA SER A 137 -5.57 -13.73 -2.58
C SER A 137 -4.29 -13.46 -3.39
N GLY A 138 -3.12 -13.76 -2.79
CA GLY A 138 -1.83 -13.63 -3.43
C GLY A 138 -1.36 -12.20 -3.69
N SER A 139 -1.95 -11.20 -3.02
CA SER A 139 -1.48 -9.81 -3.15
C SER A 139 -0.27 -9.54 -2.25
N GLY A 140 0.54 -8.54 -2.64
CA GLY A 140 1.75 -8.15 -1.94
C GLY A 140 1.78 -6.69 -1.51
N PHE A 141 2.63 -6.40 -0.53
CA PHE A 141 2.97 -5.05 -0.09
C PHE A 141 4.46 -4.96 0.22
N GLY A 142 5.10 -3.91 -0.29
CA GLY A 142 6.47 -3.53 0.02
C GLY A 142 6.59 -2.05 0.35
N GLY A 143 7.10 -1.71 1.56
CA GLY A 143 7.30 -0.30 1.89
C GLY A 143 7.56 0.01 3.35
N GLN A 144 7.76 1.30 3.61
CA GLN A 144 7.94 1.84 4.95
C GLN A 144 6.64 2.44 5.48
N VAL A 145 6.34 2.19 6.76
CA VAL A 145 5.17 2.73 7.46
C VAL A 145 5.60 3.27 8.83
N ASP A 146 5.21 4.51 9.10
CA ASP A 146 5.37 5.17 10.39
C ASP A 146 3.97 5.50 10.93
N ALA A 147 3.47 4.72 11.90
CA ALA A 147 2.11 4.86 12.41
C ALA A 147 2.05 4.89 13.94
N ASN A 148 1.02 5.54 14.51
CA ASN A 148 0.74 5.36 15.93
C ASN A 148 0.02 4.02 16.15
N GLN A 149 -1.05 3.72 15.39
CA GLN A 149 -1.71 2.43 15.42
C GLN A 149 -1.73 1.80 14.03
N LEU A 150 -1.26 0.55 13.94
CA LEU A 150 -1.26 -0.24 12.72
C LEU A 150 -2.08 -1.51 12.92
N THR A 151 -3.06 -1.74 12.05
CA THR A 151 -3.83 -2.99 12.03
C THR A 151 -3.58 -3.70 10.71
N VAL A 152 -3.18 -4.96 10.77
CA VAL A 152 -2.85 -5.77 9.59
C VAL A 152 -3.66 -7.05 9.59
N GLU A 153 -4.43 -7.26 8.54
CA GLU A 153 -5.14 -8.51 8.26
C GLU A 153 -4.62 -9.12 6.96
N GLN A 154 -4.14 -10.36 7.03
CA GLN A 154 -3.62 -11.08 5.87
C GLN A 154 -4.20 -12.48 5.77
N ASN A 155 -4.51 -12.90 4.56
CA ASN A 155 -4.92 -14.27 4.30
C ASN A 155 -4.61 -14.73 2.87
N SER A 156 -4.89 -16.01 2.61
CA SER A 156 -4.88 -16.59 1.25
C SER A 156 -3.60 -16.32 0.48
N GLY A 157 -2.44 -16.60 1.10
CA GLY A 157 -1.13 -16.54 0.47
C GLY A 157 -0.64 -15.13 0.16
N SER A 158 -1.17 -14.09 0.80
CA SER A 158 -0.64 -12.72 0.64
C SER A 158 0.71 -12.55 1.34
N ASP A 159 1.53 -11.61 0.86
CA ASP A 159 2.87 -11.34 1.40
C ASP A 159 3.01 -9.84 1.73
N ILE A 160 3.40 -9.52 2.97
CA ILE A 160 3.73 -8.15 3.38
C ILE A 160 5.20 -8.10 3.79
N ASN A 161 5.96 -7.22 3.15
CA ASN A 161 7.31 -6.84 3.53
C ASN A 161 7.31 -5.37 3.98
N ILE A 162 7.44 -5.14 5.29
CA ILE A 162 7.23 -3.83 5.89
C ILE A 162 8.39 -3.43 6.80
N SER A 163 8.76 -2.16 6.73
CA SER A 163 9.76 -1.52 7.59
C SER A 163 9.19 -0.24 8.24
N GLY A 164 9.96 0.37 9.15
CA GLY A 164 9.60 1.62 9.81
C GLY A 164 9.27 1.45 11.29
N LYS A 165 8.22 2.09 11.79
CA LYS A 165 7.84 2.05 13.21
C LYS A 165 6.34 2.16 13.45
N ALA A 166 5.89 1.54 14.55
CA ALA A 166 4.54 1.77 15.07
C ALA A 166 4.55 1.76 16.61
N GLU A 167 3.72 2.59 17.24
CA GLU A 167 3.57 2.49 18.70
C GLU A 167 2.82 1.21 19.05
N LYS A 168 1.74 0.91 18.35
CA LYS A 168 0.95 -0.31 18.56
C LYS A 168 0.62 -0.99 17.24
N ILE A 169 0.76 -2.33 17.22
CA ILE A 169 0.32 -3.14 16.08
C ILE A 169 -0.61 -4.27 16.50
N THR A 170 -1.66 -4.49 15.73
CA THR A 170 -2.48 -5.70 15.77
C THR A 170 -2.32 -6.43 14.44
N ILE A 171 -1.94 -7.72 14.50
CA ILE A 171 -1.66 -8.54 13.32
C ILE A 171 -2.52 -9.80 13.36
N GLU A 172 -3.29 -10.05 12.30
CA GLU A 172 -3.98 -11.32 12.08
C GLU A 172 -3.57 -11.89 10.72
N VAL A 173 -2.89 -13.04 10.73
CA VAL A 173 -2.37 -13.68 9.52
C VAL A 173 -2.84 -15.13 9.47
N SER A 174 -3.39 -15.54 8.33
CA SER A 174 -3.93 -16.87 8.15
C SER A 174 -3.72 -17.45 6.74
N SER A 175 -4.01 -18.74 6.58
CA SER A 175 -4.09 -19.40 5.27
C SER A 175 -2.84 -19.21 4.41
N GLY A 176 -1.68 -19.51 4.98
CA GLY A 176 -0.38 -19.48 4.31
C GLY A 176 0.15 -18.09 3.98
N ALA A 177 -0.44 -17.04 4.51
CA ALA A 177 0.06 -15.68 4.30
C ALA A 177 1.33 -15.40 5.15
N SER A 178 2.13 -14.42 4.74
CA SER A 178 3.42 -14.11 5.34
C SER A 178 3.57 -12.63 5.66
N PHE A 179 3.86 -12.31 6.93
CA PHE A 179 4.20 -10.96 7.39
C PHE A 179 5.69 -10.90 7.72
N LYS A 180 6.44 -10.13 6.93
CA LYS A 180 7.89 -9.90 7.06
C LYS A 180 8.15 -8.49 7.60
N GLY A 181 8.18 -8.34 8.91
CA GLY A 181 8.32 -7.06 9.60
C GLY A 181 9.48 -7.04 10.60
N TYR A 182 10.60 -7.74 10.37
CA TYR A 182 11.76 -7.59 11.24
C TYR A 182 12.36 -6.17 11.23
N ASP A 183 12.15 -5.44 10.14
CA ASP A 183 12.59 -4.05 9.99
C ASP A 183 11.52 -3.03 10.43
N LEU A 184 10.37 -3.50 10.92
CA LEU A 184 9.33 -2.70 11.57
C LEU A 184 9.51 -2.80 13.09
N ILE A 185 9.85 -1.68 13.72
CA ILE A 185 10.05 -1.59 15.16
C ILE A 185 8.76 -1.16 15.84
N VAL A 186 8.22 -2.00 16.74
CA VAL A 186 6.98 -1.68 17.45
C VAL A 186 7.16 -1.75 18.96
N ASN A 187 6.34 -0.99 19.71
CA ASN A 187 6.34 -1.04 21.16
C ASN A 187 5.37 -2.10 21.69
N TYR A 188 4.14 -2.13 21.21
CA TYR A 188 3.10 -3.05 21.66
C TYR A 188 2.58 -3.88 20.49
N CYS A 189 2.53 -5.20 20.65
CA CYS A 189 2.10 -6.12 19.61
C CYS A 189 1.06 -7.12 20.13
N ASP A 190 -0.07 -7.22 19.42
CA ASP A 190 -1.00 -8.35 19.51
C ASP A 190 -0.95 -9.10 18.16
N ALA A 191 -0.41 -10.31 18.15
CA ALA A 191 -0.20 -11.08 16.95
C ALA A 191 -0.95 -12.41 16.97
N LYS A 192 -1.66 -12.72 15.90
CA LYS A 192 -2.33 -13.99 15.67
C LYS A 192 -1.88 -14.60 14.36
N ALA A 193 -1.40 -15.85 14.40
CA ALA A 193 -1.01 -16.62 13.22
C ALA A 193 -1.72 -17.97 13.21
N SER A 194 -2.34 -18.32 12.09
CA SER A 194 -3.06 -19.59 11.96
C SER A 194 -2.91 -20.20 10.57
N SER A 195 -3.26 -21.50 10.46
CA SER A 195 -3.37 -22.19 9.17
C SER A 195 -2.13 -22.03 8.29
N GLY A 196 -0.93 -22.33 8.88
CA GLY A 196 0.35 -22.30 8.19
C GLY A 196 0.89 -20.90 7.88
N ALA A 197 0.30 -19.85 8.42
CA ALA A 197 0.77 -18.47 8.22
C ALA A 197 2.00 -18.16 9.08
N SER A 198 2.76 -17.13 8.70
CA SER A 198 3.97 -16.71 9.40
C SER A 198 4.00 -15.22 9.69
N VAL A 199 4.46 -14.86 10.91
CA VAL A 199 4.70 -13.48 11.34
C VAL A 199 6.13 -13.36 11.83
N ASN A 200 6.88 -12.39 11.29
CA ASN A 200 8.21 -12.01 11.77
C ASN A 200 8.19 -10.53 12.14
N ILE A 201 8.58 -10.16 13.37
CA ILE A 201 8.44 -8.77 13.86
C ILE A 201 9.48 -8.44 14.95
N THR A 202 9.81 -7.15 15.10
CA THR A 202 10.68 -6.63 16.18
C THR A 202 9.85 -5.83 17.18
N ILE A 203 9.90 -6.22 18.47
CA ILE A 203 9.02 -5.69 19.52
C ILE A 203 9.84 -5.26 20.73
N ASN A 204 9.63 -4.07 21.24
CA ASN A 204 10.43 -3.50 22.32
C ASN A 204 9.79 -3.56 23.72
N LYS A 205 8.46 -3.44 23.85
CA LYS A 205 7.81 -3.36 25.17
C LYS A 205 6.99 -4.58 25.52
N GLU A 206 5.90 -4.87 24.79
CA GLU A 206 4.97 -5.96 25.15
C GLU A 206 4.51 -6.76 23.96
N LEU A 207 4.39 -8.09 24.15
CA LEU A 207 3.87 -9.03 23.17
C LEU A 207 2.74 -9.88 23.77
N SER A 208 1.57 -9.88 23.10
CA SER A 208 0.57 -10.94 23.17
C SER A 208 0.58 -11.73 21.86
N ALA A 209 0.66 -13.06 21.92
CA ALA A 209 0.81 -13.90 20.73
C ALA A 209 -0.10 -15.13 20.78
N LYS A 210 -0.83 -15.38 19.69
CA LYS A 210 -1.63 -16.59 19.52
C LYS A 210 -1.24 -17.29 18.23
N ALA A 211 -0.79 -18.54 18.35
CA ALA A 211 -0.40 -19.35 17.20
C ALA A 211 -1.15 -20.71 17.23
N ASN A 212 -1.81 -21.04 16.13
CA ASN A 212 -2.52 -22.32 16.02
C ASN A 212 -2.45 -22.89 14.60
N SER A 213 -2.85 -24.16 14.46
CA SER A 213 -2.96 -24.84 13.16
C SER A 213 -1.73 -24.65 12.27
N GLY A 214 -0.53 -24.85 12.84
CA GLY A 214 0.74 -24.68 12.15
C GLY A 214 1.18 -23.24 11.91
N GLY A 215 0.47 -22.24 12.43
CA GLY A 215 0.86 -20.84 12.36
C GLY A 215 2.12 -20.55 13.18
N GLY A 216 2.99 -19.66 12.71
CA GLY A 216 4.27 -19.34 13.33
C GLY A 216 4.46 -17.85 13.58
N ILE A 217 4.87 -17.49 14.81
CA ILE A 217 5.25 -16.12 15.17
C ILE A 217 6.70 -16.14 15.64
N ARG A 218 7.57 -15.39 14.94
CA ARG A 218 8.97 -15.18 15.34
C ARG A 218 9.17 -13.71 15.64
N TYR A 219 9.76 -13.42 16.79
CA TYR A 219 9.97 -12.03 17.19
C TYR A 219 11.40 -11.77 17.65
N LYS A 220 11.84 -10.52 17.50
CA LYS A 220 13.09 -9.96 18.04
C LYS A 220 12.78 -8.84 19.02
N GLY A 221 13.81 -8.32 19.68
CA GLY A 221 13.71 -7.18 20.57
C GLY A 221 13.61 -7.56 22.06
N SER A 222 13.21 -6.61 22.91
CA SER A 222 13.22 -6.72 24.36
C SER A 222 11.83 -6.90 24.98
N ALA A 223 10.83 -7.27 24.19
CA ALA A 223 9.43 -7.36 24.63
C ALA A 223 9.25 -8.23 25.88
N LEU A 224 8.48 -7.74 26.83
CA LEU A 224 7.88 -8.54 27.90
C LEU A 224 6.69 -9.33 27.33
N ILE A 225 6.66 -10.61 27.65
CA ILE A 225 5.55 -11.47 27.25
C ILE A 225 4.37 -11.25 28.21
N ARG A 226 3.23 -10.81 27.67
CA ARG A 226 1.98 -10.70 28.45
C ARG A 226 1.16 -11.97 28.36
N ASP A 227 1.01 -12.52 27.16
CA ASP A 227 0.24 -13.73 26.93
C ASP A 227 0.80 -14.48 25.73
N ILE A 228 0.94 -15.79 25.86
CA ILE A 228 1.24 -16.70 24.74
C ILE A 228 0.28 -17.87 24.77
N ASN A 229 -0.45 -18.03 23.67
CA ASN A 229 -1.35 -19.15 23.47
C ASN A 229 -0.95 -19.94 22.21
N ILE A 230 -0.55 -21.19 22.40
CA ILE A 230 -0.06 -22.07 21.33
C ILE A 230 -0.90 -23.33 21.32
N ASN A 231 -1.55 -23.61 20.20
CA ASN A 231 -2.36 -24.81 20.01
C ASN A 231 -2.09 -25.45 18.64
N SER A 232 -2.43 -26.72 18.51
CA SER A 232 -2.50 -27.43 17.21
C SER A 232 -1.28 -27.23 16.33
N GLY A 233 -0.04 -27.40 16.89
CA GLY A 233 1.21 -27.27 16.13
C GLY A 233 1.63 -25.84 15.81
N GLY A 234 1.05 -24.84 16.47
CA GLY A 234 1.53 -23.46 16.39
C GLY A 234 2.93 -23.28 16.98
N LEU A 235 3.58 -22.17 16.64
CA LEU A 235 4.93 -21.83 17.14
C LEU A 235 5.00 -20.34 17.52
N VAL A 236 5.49 -20.03 18.72
CA VAL A 236 5.94 -18.69 19.10
C VAL A 236 7.39 -18.80 19.57
N LYS A 237 8.31 -18.07 18.94
CA LYS A 237 9.74 -18.17 19.22
C LYS A 237 10.44 -16.82 19.14
N LYS A 238 11.31 -16.53 20.10
CA LYS A 238 12.26 -15.42 20.01
C LYS A 238 13.44 -15.84 19.11
N SER A 239 13.80 -14.95 18.15
CA SER A 239 14.87 -15.16 17.15
C SER A 239 16.15 -14.47 17.58
#